data_f40f8e4cf22b8057ca2e2148fd793854
#
_entry.id   f40f8e4cf22b8057ca2e2148fd793854
#
_cell.length_a   1.000
_cell.length_b   1.000
_cell.length_c   1.000
_cell.angle_alpha   90.00
_cell.angle_beta   90.00
_cell.angle_gamma   90.00
#
_symmetry.space_group_name_H-M   'P 1'
#
loop_
_entity.id
_entity.type
_entity.pdbx_description
1 polymer ?
#
loop_
_entity_poly.entity_id
_entity_poly.type
_entity_poly.pdbx_seq_one_letter_code
_entity_poly.pdbx_strand_id
1 'polypeptide(L)'
;RISGLIFISFGQNNVNASQIGSMIKPILIVGEQPLSIEDVVAVARQEFNVALPETTEWRELIQRGADFLDQLLLDEGVIYGVTTGYGDSCLVEIPMHQVNELPLQLSRFHGCGLGENLDLLTARAVVVTRLCSLARGYSGVSLSLLERLVWMLNENIIPVIPSEGSVGASGDLTPLSYIAGALVGERDVYAQGKI
;
A
#
# COMPACT_ATOMS: atom_id res chain seq x y z
N ARG A 1 -25.73 -15.39 -27.54
CA ARG A 1 -27.17 -15.26 -27.19
C ARG A 1 -27.45 -16.06 -25.93
N ILE A 2 -27.65 -15.41 -24.80
CA ILE A 2 -28.71 -15.65 -23.82
C ILE A 2 -28.70 -14.43 -22.88
N SER A 3 -29.69 -13.57 -23.10
CA SER A 3 -30.09 -12.50 -22.21
C SER A 3 -30.92 -13.07 -21.09
N GLY A 4 -30.57 -12.80 -19.85
CA GLY A 4 -31.38 -13.09 -18.68
C GLY A 4 -31.27 -11.92 -17.69
N LEU A 5 -32.06 -10.87 -17.93
CA LEU A 5 -32.32 -9.83 -16.91
C LEU A 5 -33.19 -10.46 -15.81
N ILE A 6 -32.63 -10.58 -14.62
CA ILE A 6 -33.41 -10.82 -13.41
C ILE A 6 -33.79 -9.45 -12.84
N PHE A 7 -35.05 -9.06 -12.99
CA PHE A 7 -35.66 -7.95 -12.25
C PHE A 7 -35.91 -8.41 -10.81
N ILE A 8 -35.08 -7.90 -9.88
CA ILE A 8 -35.43 -8.00 -8.46
C ILE A 8 -36.26 -6.75 -8.11
N SER A 9 -37.55 -6.99 -7.82
CA SER A 9 -38.44 -5.97 -7.28
C SER A 9 -37.98 -5.56 -5.88
N PHE A 10 -37.46 -4.38 -5.71
CA PHE A 10 -37.20 -3.76 -4.40
C PHE A 10 -38.53 -3.18 -3.88
N GLY A 11 -38.99 -3.73 -2.77
CA GLY A 11 -40.09 -3.15 -2.00
C GLY A 11 -39.71 -1.72 -1.58
N GLN A 12 -40.66 -0.81 -1.63
CA GLN A 12 -40.53 0.59 -1.20
C GLN A 12 -40.27 0.65 0.33
N ASN A 13 -39.02 0.59 0.73
CA ASN A 13 -38.62 1.05 2.04
C ASN A 13 -38.25 2.53 1.91
N ASN A 14 -39.01 3.39 2.54
CA ASN A 14 -38.72 4.81 2.71
C ASN A 14 -37.40 4.96 3.49
N VAL A 15 -36.29 5.03 2.79
CA VAL A 15 -34.98 5.37 3.37
C VAL A 15 -34.96 6.89 3.53
N ASN A 16 -34.90 7.37 4.78
CA ASN A 16 -34.86 8.78 5.09
C ASN A 16 -33.65 9.45 4.41
N ALA A 17 -33.85 10.56 3.75
CA ALA A 17 -32.79 11.32 3.06
C ALA A 17 -31.62 11.68 3.99
N SER A 18 -31.83 11.77 5.31
CA SER A 18 -30.79 11.96 6.33
C SER A 18 -29.85 10.78 6.52
N GLN A 19 -30.27 9.55 6.13
CA GLN A 19 -29.42 8.35 6.18
C GLN A 19 -28.56 8.15 4.93
N ILE A 20 -28.98 8.72 3.80
CA ILE A 20 -28.21 8.67 2.55
C ILE A 20 -27.01 9.62 2.63
N GLY A 21 -27.12 10.75 3.32
CA GLY A 21 -26.03 11.74 3.51
C GLY A 21 -24.86 11.24 4.36
N SER A 22 -25.05 10.17 5.18
CA SER A 22 -23.99 9.62 6.04
C SER A 22 -23.18 8.49 5.37
N MET A 23 -23.46 8.11 4.13
CA MET A 23 -22.81 6.97 3.46
C MET A 23 -21.68 7.36 2.51
N ILE A 24 -21.54 8.63 2.14
CA ILE A 24 -20.47 9.07 1.23
C ILE A 24 -19.37 9.73 2.04
N LYS A 25 -18.26 9.01 2.24
CA LYS A 25 -17.07 9.59 2.86
C LYS A 25 -16.40 10.55 1.87
N PRO A 26 -15.88 11.69 2.34
CA PRO A 26 -15.05 12.55 1.49
C PRO A 26 -13.81 11.80 1.02
N ILE A 27 -13.24 12.22 -0.09
CA ILE A 27 -12.09 11.58 -0.71
C ILE A 27 -10.88 12.48 -0.54
N LEU A 28 -9.79 11.92 -0.02
CA LEU A 28 -8.47 12.55 0.05
C LEU A 28 -7.62 12.05 -1.13
N ILE A 29 -7.13 12.98 -1.95
CA ILE A 29 -6.20 12.67 -3.05
C ILE A 29 -4.78 12.59 -2.49
N VAL A 30 -4.14 11.43 -2.69
CA VAL A 30 -2.79 11.14 -2.16
C VAL A 30 -1.80 11.04 -3.32
N GLY A 31 -0.78 11.91 -3.36
CA GLY A 31 0.29 11.86 -4.36
C GLY A 31 0.71 13.21 -4.93
N GLU A 32 -0.15 14.21 -4.95
CA GLU A 32 0.19 15.55 -5.45
C GLU A 32 0.71 16.47 -4.34
N GLN A 33 0.04 16.48 -3.20
CA GLN A 33 0.40 17.33 -2.07
C GLN A 33 0.87 16.51 -0.86
N PRO A 34 1.73 17.07 -0.01
CA PRO A 34 2.06 16.46 1.27
C PRO A 34 0.80 16.33 2.13
N LEU A 35 0.66 15.19 2.81
CA LEU A 35 -0.40 15.03 3.81
C LEU A 35 -0.06 15.78 5.10
N SER A 36 -1.04 16.41 5.69
CA SER A 36 -0.96 16.92 7.06
C SER A 36 -1.12 15.76 8.08
N ILE A 37 -0.82 16.02 9.33
CA ILE A 37 -1.08 15.06 10.41
C ILE A 37 -2.58 14.78 10.52
N GLU A 38 -3.40 15.82 10.35
CA GLU A 38 -4.86 15.75 10.39
C GLU A 38 -5.42 14.87 9.28
N ASP A 39 -4.85 14.94 8.07
CA ASP A 39 -5.22 14.05 6.95
C ASP A 39 -4.93 12.59 7.25
N VAL A 40 -3.73 12.31 7.79
CA VAL A 40 -3.36 10.94 8.19
C VAL A 40 -4.30 10.42 9.27
N VAL A 41 -4.63 11.24 10.26
CA VAL A 41 -5.56 10.87 11.34
C VAL A 41 -6.97 10.63 10.80
N ALA A 42 -7.47 11.47 9.89
CA ALA A 42 -8.79 11.32 9.30
C ALA A 42 -8.91 10.03 8.48
N VAL A 43 -7.89 9.69 7.68
CA VAL A 43 -7.83 8.39 6.98
C VAL A 43 -7.73 7.23 7.97
N ALA A 44 -6.88 7.35 8.99
CA ALA A 44 -6.73 6.33 10.01
C ALA A 44 -8.03 6.04 10.75
N ARG A 45 -8.86 7.06 11.00
CA ARG A 45 -10.19 6.97 11.62
C ARG A 45 -11.30 6.57 10.64
N GLN A 46 -10.97 6.33 9.38
CA GLN A 46 -11.95 6.04 8.32
C GLN A 46 -12.96 7.18 8.06
N GLU A 47 -12.60 8.39 8.37
CA GLU A 47 -13.42 9.58 8.08
C GLU A 47 -13.34 9.94 6.59
N PHE A 48 -12.20 9.64 5.95
CA PHE A 48 -11.94 9.82 4.52
C PHE A 48 -11.67 8.48 3.83
N ASN A 49 -12.13 8.36 2.58
CA ASN A 49 -11.56 7.42 1.61
C ASN A 49 -10.35 8.07 0.95
N VAL A 50 -9.49 7.27 0.34
CA VAL A 50 -8.32 7.77 -0.39
C VAL A 50 -8.46 7.48 -1.88
N ALA A 51 -7.89 8.35 -2.72
CA ALA A 51 -7.74 8.12 -4.15
C ALA A 51 -6.38 8.64 -4.62
N LEU A 52 -5.96 8.18 -5.79
CA LEU A 52 -4.78 8.69 -6.49
C LEU A 52 -5.18 9.81 -7.45
N PRO A 53 -4.23 10.69 -7.83
CA PRO A 53 -4.50 11.68 -8.85
C PRO A 53 -4.88 11.04 -10.19
N GLU A 54 -5.84 11.66 -10.88
CA GLU A 54 -6.27 11.20 -12.22
C GLU A 54 -5.56 11.95 -13.35
N THR A 55 -4.71 12.93 -13.02
CA THR A 55 -3.99 13.74 -14.01
C THR A 55 -3.01 12.89 -14.82
N THR A 56 -2.94 13.15 -16.11
CA THR A 56 -2.02 12.45 -17.03
C THR A 56 -0.57 12.64 -16.58
N GLU A 57 -0.21 13.84 -16.18
CA GLU A 57 1.13 14.22 -15.75
C GLU A 57 1.61 13.40 -14.55
N TRP A 58 0.74 13.18 -13.56
CA TRP A 58 1.08 12.37 -12.40
C TRP A 58 1.19 10.88 -12.78
N ARG A 59 0.27 10.36 -13.58
CA ARG A 59 0.32 8.97 -14.03
C ARG A 59 1.58 8.68 -14.84
N GLU A 60 1.96 9.60 -15.73
CA GLU A 60 3.20 9.51 -16.50
C GLU A 60 4.45 9.60 -15.60
N LEU A 61 4.42 10.41 -14.53
CA LEU A 61 5.53 10.47 -13.57
C LEU A 61 5.76 9.11 -12.91
N ILE A 62 4.69 8.47 -12.41
CA ILE A 62 4.77 7.13 -11.80
C ILE A 62 5.25 6.10 -12.81
N GLN A 63 4.66 6.09 -14.01
CA GLN A 63 5.02 5.12 -15.06
C GLN A 63 6.47 5.25 -15.49
N ARG A 64 6.96 6.47 -15.73
CA ARG A 64 8.38 6.69 -16.08
C ARG A 64 9.35 6.14 -15.01
N GLY A 65 8.98 6.24 -13.72
CA GLY A 65 9.79 5.67 -12.65
C GLY A 65 9.86 4.15 -12.68
N ALA A 66 8.73 3.50 -12.95
CA ALA A 66 8.65 2.05 -13.11
C ALA A 66 9.42 1.57 -14.36
N ASP A 67 9.16 2.21 -15.52
CA ASP A 67 9.83 1.88 -16.78
C ASP A 67 11.36 2.05 -16.70
N PHE A 68 11.82 3.09 -15.98
CA PHE A 68 13.25 3.31 -15.74
C PHE A 68 13.87 2.17 -14.94
N LEU A 69 13.17 1.68 -13.90
CA LEU A 69 13.65 0.56 -13.09
C LEU A 69 13.72 -0.72 -13.94
N ASP A 70 12.68 -1.00 -14.73
CA ASP A 70 12.63 -2.17 -15.61
C ASP A 70 13.75 -2.12 -16.66
N GLN A 71 13.99 -0.94 -17.26
CA GLN A 71 15.09 -0.78 -18.23
C GLN A 71 16.46 -0.98 -17.56
N LEU A 72 16.65 -0.43 -16.35
CA LEU A 72 17.90 -0.58 -15.61
C LEU A 72 18.18 -2.02 -15.22
N LEU A 73 17.13 -2.81 -14.93
CA LEU A 73 17.25 -4.26 -14.72
C LEU A 73 17.66 -5.01 -15.98
N LEU A 74 17.10 -4.63 -17.14
CA LEU A 74 17.47 -5.22 -18.43
C LEU A 74 18.94 -4.92 -18.80
N ASP A 75 19.42 -3.74 -18.47
CA ASP A 75 20.80 -3.30 -18.71
C ASP A 75 21.79 -3.85 -17.65
N GLU A 76 21.37 -4.81 -16.81
CA GLU A 76 22.16 -5.38 -15.71
C GLU A 76 22.72 -4.31 -14.76
N GLY A 77 21.96 -3.25 -14.55
CA GLY A 77 22.35 -2.14 -13.68
C GLY A 77 22.43 -2.52 -12.20
N VAL A 78 23.31 -1.84 -11.45
CA VAL A 78 23.37 -1.98 -10.00
C VAL A 78 22.26 -1.15 -9.37
N ILE A 79 21.29 -1.82 -8.75
CA ILE A 79 20.13 -1.21 -8.12
C ILE A 79 20.11 -1.62 -6.65
N TYR A 80 20.31 -0.64 -5.75
CA TYR A 80 20.29 -0.87 -4.32
C TYR A 80 19.00 -1.57 -3.87
N GLY A 81 19.18 -2.70 -3.19
CA GLY A 81 18.06 -3.49 -2.65
C GLY A 81 17.22 -4.24 -3.69
N VAL A 82 17.65 -4.28 -4.95
CA VAL A 82 17.05 -5.06 -6.04
C VAL A 82 18.07 -6.03 -6.62
N THR A 83 19.21 -5.51 -7.12
CA THR A 83 20.35 -6.32 -7.57
C THR A 83 21.50 -6.35 -6.58
N THR A 84 21.29 -5.78 -5.40
CA THR A 84 22.22 -5.82 -4.25
C THR A 84 21.47 -6.13 -2.97
N GLY A 85 22.19 -6.49 -1.92
CA GLY A 85 21.66 -6.51 -0.56
C GLY A 85 21.39 -5.10 -0.02
N TYR A 86 20.95 -5.02 1.24
CA TYR A 86 20.62 -3.76 1.95
C TYR A 86 21.72 -3.39 2.97
N GLY A 87 21.81 -2.12 3.30
CA GLY A 87 22.71 -1.61 4.36
C GLY A 87 24.14 -2.04 4.13
N ASP A 88 24.74 -2.71 5.09
CA ASP A 88 26.13 -3.20 5.02
C ASP A 88 26.36 -4.21 3.88
N SER A 89 25.28 -4.90 3.46
CA SER A 89 25.32 -5.85 2.34
C SER A 89 25.11 -5.20 0.97
N CYS A 90 25.15 -3.88 0.85
CA CYS A 90 24.91 -3.17 -0.43
C CYS A 90 25.98 -3.45 -1.50
N LEU A 91 27.14 -3.97 -1.11
CA LEU A 91 28.20 -4.41 -2.04
C LEU A 91 28.07 -5.88 -2.46
N VAL A 92 27.11 -6.61 -1.90
CA VAL A 92 26.85 -8.01 -2.28
C VAL A 92 25.92 -8.01 -3.48
N GLU A 93 26.44 -8.41 -4.62
CA GLU A 93 25.67 -8.56 -5.86
C GLU A 93 24.72 -9.75 -5.76
N ILE A 94 23.50 -9.57 -6.22
CA ILE A 94 22.49 -10.62 -6.31
C ILE A 94 22.46 -11.16 -7.74
N PRO A 95 22.70 -12.45 -7.94
CA PRO A 95 22.62 -13.05 -9.27
C PRO A 95 21.24 -12.83 -9.91
N MET A 96 21.18 -12.49 -11.19
CA MET A 96 19.94 -12.14 -11.90
C MET A 96 18.83 -13.19 -11.75
N HIS A 97 19.18 -14.49 -11.70
CA HIS A 97 18.20 -15.56 -11.50
C HIS A 97 17.54 -15.54 -10.11
N GLN A 98 18.10 -14.82 -9.13
CA GLN A 98 17.57 -14.69 -7.77
C GLN A 98 16.87 -13.33 -7.54
N VAL A 99 17.02 -12.36 -8.43
CA VAL A 99 16.45 -11.01 -8.28
C VAL A 99 14.93 -11.06 -8.08
N ASN A 100 14.24 -11.95 -8.77
CA ASN A 100 12.78 -12.09 -8.63
C ASN A 100 12.34 -12.74 -7.31
N GLU A 101 13.19 -13.54 -6.67
CA GLU A 101 12.90 -14.20 -5.40
C GLU A 101 13.33 -13.36 -4.20
N LEU A 102 14.31 -12.50 -4.39
CA LEU A 102 14.89 -11.69 -3.33
C LEU A 102 13.86 -10.87 -2.55
N PRO A 103 12.92 -10.14 -3.19
CA PRO A 103 11.93 -9.33 -2.46
C PRO A 103 11.09 -10.15 -1.48
N LEU A 104 10.70 -11.36 -1.89
CA LEU A 104 9.94 -12.27 -1.04
C LEU A 104 10.77 -12.76 0.15
N GLN A 105 12.00 -13.19 -0.10
CA GLN A 105 12.89 -13.63 0.97
C GLN A 105 13.23 -12.51 1.94
N LEU A 106 13.42 -11.29 1.44
CA LEU A 106 13.69 -10.13 2.28
C LEU A 106 12.48 -9.70 3.12
N SER A 107 11.27 -9.75 2.57
CA SER A 107 10.06 -9.47 3.34
C SER A 107 9.87 -10.49 4.48
N ARG A 108 10.21 -11.75 4.26
CA ARG A 108 10.20 -12.80 5.28
C ARG A 108 11.28 -12.57 6.34
N PHE A 109 12.51 -12.26 5.92
CA PHE A 109 13.64 -12.00 6.81
C PHE A 109 13.41 -10.76 7.69
N HIS A 110 12.92 -9.69 7.13
CA HIS A 110 12.62 -8.45 7.87
C HIS A 110 11.31 -8.53 8.68
N GLY A 111 10.46 -9.49 8.39
CA GLY A 111 9.21 -9.73 9.12
C GLY A 111 9.41 -10.42 10.47
N CYS A 112 10.31 -9.88 11.29
CA CYS A 112 10.73 -10.42 12.60
C CYS A 112 10.24 -9.55 13.78
N GLY A 113 9.17 -8.77 13.60
CA GLY A 113 8.58 -7.95 14.64
C GLY A 113 8.04 -8.78 15.82
N LEU A 114 8.04 -8.20 17.00
CA LEU A 114 7.61 -8.80 18.26
C LEU A 114 6.60 -7.89 18.96
N GLY A 115 6.18 -8.33 20.14
CA GLY A 115 5.25 -7.59 20.99
C GLY A 115 3.79 -7.70 20.54
N GLU A 116 2.96 -6.83 21.09
CA GLU A 116 1.54 -6.70 20.75
C GLU A 116 1.39 -6.14 19.33
N ASN A 117 0.28 -6.44 18.67
CA ASN A 117 0.00 -5.84 17.37
C ASN A 117 -0.41 -4.38 17.49
N LEU A 118 -0.02 -3.55 16.56
CA LEU A 118 -0.56 -2.20 16.42
C LEU A 118 -2.08 -2.25 16.29
N ASP A 119 -2.76 -1.31 16.90
CA ASP A 119 -4.20 -1.17 16.69
C ASP A 119 -4.52 -0.76 15.23
N LEU A 120 -5.77 -0.96 14.83
CA LEU A 120 -6.20 -0.68 13.45
C LEU A 120 -5.98 0.77 13.03
N LEU A 121 -6.09 1.72 13.95
CA LEU A 121 -5.88 3.13 13.66
C LEU A 121 -4.41 3.38 13.35
N THR A 122 -3.52 2.89 14.19
CA THR A 122 -2.07 3.04 14.02
C THR A 122 -1.57 2.29 12.77
N ALA A 123 -2.00 1.04 12.58
CA ALA A 123 -1.61 0.26 11.40
C ALA A 123 -2.10 0.93 10.09
N ARG A 124 -3.30 1.51 10.09
CA ARG A 124 -3.81 2.27 8.94
C ARG A 124 -3.01 3.55 8.68
N ALA A 125 -2.60 4.26 9.74
CA ALA A 125 -1.72 5.42 9.61
C ALA A 125 -0.38 5.04 8.95
N VAL A 126 0.21 3.89 9.29
CA VAL A 126 1.41 3.37 8.65
C VAL A 126 1.18 3.14 7.15
N VAL A 127 0.05 2.49 6.78
CA VAL A 127 -0.25 2.21 5.36
C VAL A 127 -0.46 3.50 4.56
N VAL A 128 -1.24 4.47 5.05
CA VAL A 128 -1.49 5.72 4.31
C VAL A 128 -0.23 6.57 4.19
N THR A 129 0.61 6.60 5.22
CA THR A 129 1.91 7.30 5.18
C THR A 129 2.83 6.67 4.14
N ARG A 130 2.87 5.33 4.08
CA ARG A 130 3.63 4.62 3.05
C ARG A 130 3.07 4.89 1.65
N LEU A 131 1.76 4.86 1.46
CA LEU A 131 1.13 5.22 0.20
C LEU A 131 1.54 6.63 -0.23
N CYS A 132 1.47 7.62 0.67
CA CYS A 132 1.88 9.00 0.40
C CYS A 132 3.34 9.08 -0.07
N SER A 133 4.25 8.38 0.62
CA SER A 133 5.66 8.34 0.25
C SER A 133 5.88 7.77 -1.16
N LEU A 134 5.24 6.64 -1.48
CA LEU A 134 5.39 5.97 -2.78
C LEU A 134 4.73 6.77 -3.92
N ALA A 135 3.58 7.38 -3.67
CA ALA A 135 2.81 8.15 -4.65
C ALA A 135 3.51 9.44 -5.10
N ARG A 136 4.63 9.80 -4.47
CA ARG A 136 5.49 10.92 -4.91
C ARG A 136 6.34 10.61 -6.14
N GLY A 137 6.39 9.35 -6.59
CA GLY A 137 7.05 8.94 -7.84
C GLY A 137 8.56 8.73 -7.78
N TYR A 138 9.18 8.80 -6.58
CA TYR A 138 10.64 8.63 -6.44
C TYR A 138 11.10 7.18 -6.24
N SER A 139 10.17 6.24 -6.08
CA SER A 139 10.49 4.86 -5.69
C SER A 139 10.43 3.84 -6.82
N GLY A 140 10.10 4.25 -8.05
CA GLY A 140 10.01 3.35 -9.20
C GLY A 140 8.96 2.24 -9.07
N VAL A 141 7.94 2.43 -8.24
CA VAL A 141 6.87 1.46 -8.06
C VAL A 141 5.82 1.56 -9.17
N SER A 142 5.17 0.43 -9.48
CA SER A 142 4.09 0.42 -10.47
C SER A 142 2.84 1.13 -9.96
N LEU A 143 2.04 1.68 -10.88
CA LEU A 143 0.74 2.28 -10.56
C LEU A 143 -0.20 1.25 -9.90
N SER A 144 -0.15 0.00 -10.35
CA SER A 144 -0.98 -1.09 -9.79
C SER A 144 -0.70 -1.36 -8.31
N LEU A 145 0.54 -1.18 -7.84
CA LEU A 145 0.87 -1.28 -6.41
C LEU A 145 0.19 -0.16 -5.62
N LEU A 146 0.23 1.08 -6.11
CA LEU A 146 -0.43 2.22 -5.47
C LEU A 146 -1.95 2.03 -5.43
N GLU A 147 -2.55 1.59 -6.52
CA GLU A 147 -3.99 1.27 -6.60
C GLU A 147 -4.37 0.16 -5.60
N ARG A 148 -3.50 -0.84 -5.42
CA ARG A 148 -3.73 -1.91 -4.44
C ARG A 148 -3.71 -1.38 -3.00
N LEU A 149 -2.78 -0.48 -2.66
CA LEU A 149 -2.74 0.14 -1.34
C LEU A 149 -3.97 1.02 -1.08
N VAL A 150 -4.42 1.78 -2.09
CA VAL A 150 -5.68 2.55 -2.02
C VAL A 150 -6.86 1.62 -1.75
N TRP A 151 -6.96 0.52 -2.51
CA TRP A 151 -8.02 -0.47 -2.32
C TRP A 151 -8.00 -1.07 -0.90
N MET A 152 -6.82 -1.45 -0.39
CA MET A 152 -6.69 -1.98 0.96
C MET A 152 -7.19 -0.99 2.02
N LEU A 153 -6.84 0.29 1.92
CA LEU A 153 -7.28 1.34 2.83
C LEU A 153 -8.80 1.53 2.79
N ASN A 154 -9.38 1.59 1.60
CA ASN A 154 -10.82 1.85 1.40
C ASN A 154 -11.68 0.65 1.82
N GLU A 155 -11.23 -0.59 1.55
CA GLU A 155 -11.89 -1.82 1.94
C GLU A 155 -11.61 -2.26 3.39
N ASN A 156 -10.82 -1.46 4.11
CA ASN A 156 -10.43 -1.76 5.49
C ASN A 156 -9.70 -3.11 5.64
N ILE A 157 -8.84 -3.43 4.67
CA ILE A 157 -7.94 -4.58 4.70
C ILE A 157 -6.56 -4.08 5.15
N ILE A 158 -6.26 -4.21 6.43
CA ILE A 158 -5.11 -3.56 7.06
C ILE A 158 -4.13 -4.61 7.56
N PRO A 159 -2.83 -4.54 7.22
CA PRO A 159 -1.84 -5.48 7.68
C PRO A 159 -1.77 -5.54 9.21
N VAL A 160 -1.63 -6.74 9.76
CA VAL A 160 -1.31 -6.94 11.18
C VAL A 160 0.19 -6.69 11.35
N ILE A 161 0.53 -5.63 12.08
CA ILE A 161 1.91 -5.16 12.26
C ILE A 161 2.27 -5.24 13.74
N PRO A 162 3.30 -6.02 14.15
CA PRO A 162 3.81 -6.01 15.52
C PRO A 162 4.38 -4.64 15.92
N SER A 163 4.19 -4.26 17.17
CA SER A 163 4.59 -2.95 17.69
C SER A 163 6.09 -2.80 17.92
N GLU A 164 6.80 -3.93 18.06
CA GLU A 164 8.24 -3.96 18.35
C GLU A 164 8.98 -4.48 17.12
N GLY A 165 9.73 -3.62 16.44
CA GLY A 165 10.48 -3.98 15.24
C GLY A 165 10.97 -2.80 14.45
N SER A 166 10.37 -1.62 14.62
CA SER A 166 10.87 -0.38 14.07
C SER A 166 12.17 0.01 14.80
N VAL A 167 13.20 0.34 14.04
CA VAL A 167 14.44 0.90 14.57
C VAL A 167 14.59 2.39 14.22
N GLY A 168 13.55 2.99 13.65
CA GLY A 168 13.50 4.40 13.25
C GLY A 168 14.54 4.77 12.18
N ALA A 169 15.20 3.79 11.58
CA ALA A 169 16.20 4.00 10.56
C ALA A 169 15.57 4.09 9.16
N SER A 170 16.35 4.63 8.21
CA SER A 170 15.91 4.79 6.81
C SER A 170 15.25 3.53 6.25
N GLY A 171 14.01 3.68 5.78
CA GLY A 171 13.22 2.63 5.17
C GLY A 171 12.43 1.76 6.14
N ASP A 172 12.69 1.81 7.44
CA ASP A 172 11.98 1.13 8.53
C ASP A 172 11.49 -0.28 8.14
N LEU A 173 12.44 -1.15 7.84
CA LEU A 173 12.24 -2.42 7.12
C LEU A 173 11.23 -3.36 7.79
N THR A 174 11.27 -3.50 9.13
CA THR A 174 10.41 -4.47 9.82
C THR A 174 8.92 -4.16 9.66
N PRO A 175 8.37 -2.99 10.05
CA PRO A 175 6.94 -2.75 9.87
C PRO A 175 6.52 -2.74 8.39
N LEU A 176 7.36 -2.25 7.48
CA LEU A 176 7.05 -2.23 6.06
C LEU A 176 7.05 -3.63 5.43
N SER A 177 7.81 -4.58 5.98
CA SER A 177 7.79 -5.98 5.52
C SER A 177 6.44 -6.66 5.75
N TYR A 178 5.68 -6.24 6.78
CA TYR A 178 4.32 -6.74 7.01
C TYR A 178 3.33 -6.20 5.98
N ILE A 179 3.50 -4.96 5.52
CA ILE A 179 2.72 -4.43 4.37
C ILE A 179 3.04 -5.23 3.12
N ALA A 180 4.33 -5.43 2.81
CA ALA A 180 4.76 -6.20 1.64
C ALA A 180 4.27 -7.65 1.70
N GLY A 181 4.39 -8.31 2.86
CA GLY A 181 3.90 -9.66 3.06
C GLY A 181 2.39 -9.80 2.93
N ALA A 182 1.62 -8.81 3.40
CA ALA A 182 0.16 -8.79 3.22
C ALA A 182 -0.23 -8.64 1.73
N LEU A 183 0.50 -7.82 0.98
CA LEU A 183 0.28 -7.62 -0.46
C LEU A 183 0.48 -8.91 -1.28
N VAL A 184 1.37 -9.79 -0.85
CA VAL A 184 1.64 -11.08 -1.50
C VAL A 184 0.92 -12.28 -0.84
N GLY A 185 0.08 -12.03 0.17
CA GLY A 185 -0.72 -13.05 0.84
C GLY A 185 0.04 -13.93 1.84
N GLU A 186 1.19 -13.47 2.34
CA GLU A 186 2.03 -14.22 3.30
C GLU A 186 1.92 -13.72 4.75
N ARG A 187 1.15 -12.65 4.99
CA ARG A 187 0.95 -12.08 6.34
C ARG A 187 -0.52 -11.80 6.58
N ASP A 188 -0.88 -11.90 7.83
CA ASP A 188 -2.24 -11.68 8.30
C ASP A 188 -2.67 -10.22 8.09
N VAL A 189 -3.97 -10.05 7.89
CA VAL A 189 -4.62 -8.75 7.77
C VAL A 189 -5.85 -8.68 8.66
N TYR A 190 -6.14 -7.50 9.16
CA TYR A 190 -7.46 -7.20 9.67
C TYR A 190 -8.40 -7.01 8.48
N ALA A 191 -9.47 -7.79 8.42
CA ALA A 191 -10.55 -7.64 7.45
C ALA A 191 -11.88 -7.63 8.20
N GLN A 192 -12.71 -6.62 8.00
CA GLN A 192 -14.00 -6.47 8.69
C GLN A 192 -13.89 -6.58 10.24
N GLY A 193 -12.77 -6.10 10.80
CA GLY A 193 -12.51 -6.12 12.24
C GLY A 193 -12.08 -7.49 12.81
N LYS A 194 -11.73 -8.45 11.95
CA LYS A 194 -11.18 -9.77 12.32
C LYS A 194 -9.82 -9.96 11.64
N ILE A 195 -8.95 -10.74 12.28
CA ILE A 195 -7.70 -11.23 11.70
C ILE A 195 -7.99 -12.50 10.91
#